data_7f56e1155f3b4f2ed0108e70a7aa2253
#
_entry.id   7f56e1155f3b4f2ed0108e70a7aa2253
#
_cell.length_a   1.000
_cell.length_b   1.000
_cell.length_c   1.000
_cell.angle_alpha   90.00
_cell.angle_beta   90.00
_cell.angle_gamma   90.00
#
_symmetry.space_group_name_H-M   'P 1'
#
loop_
_entity.id
_entity.type
_entity.pdbx_description
1 polymer ?
#
loop_
_entity_poly.entity_id
_entity_poly.type
_entity_poly.pdbx_seq_one_letter_code
_entity_poly.pdbx_strand_id
1 'polypeptide(L)'
;MRKSINHLYLIILISILSSVAPMGIDTYLPSIPEIAKYFDVNIHKVELSLSIFLIGFAIGQIFGGPISDRYGRRVGSIVGLLGYALFSFLIIFSSSIYELWIYRFLEAFFGGITVVNATAAVRDRFSGQEAAKVFSLIGMVRSLAPLLAPVFGAAIIHFFPWEGIFVFLTIYALIVAFFIYKDLPESFTYTKQNIIESYKLVLTHKKAMKAMLVLAISFGAFFIIIAKTSYIYIEYFGIKTDYFPLFFGINFIILIAMIKVNVNLLKTHEAKNIAKYATLIQFCVG
;
A
#
# COMPACT_ATOMS: atom_id res chain seq x y z
N MET A 1 -6.31 31.83 14.13
CA MET A 1 -4.87 31.80 13.77
C MET A 1 -4.51 30.38 13.32
N ARG A 2 -4.32 30.12 12.02
CA ARG A 2 -3.79 28.83 11.54
C ARG A 2 -2.31 28.80 11.87
N LYS A 3 -1.87 27.94 12.81
CA LYS A 3 -0.45 27.66 13.02
C LYS A 3 0.17 27.27 11.67
N SER A 4 1.24 27.93 11.27
CA SER A 4 2.03 27.50 10.10
C SER A 4 2.60 26.11 10.45
N ILE A 5 2.03 25.09 9.86
CA ILE A 5 2.52 23.71 10.05
C ILE A 5 3.86 23.63 9.36
N ASN A 6 4.86 23.09 10.05
CA ASN A 6 6.16 22.83 9.47
C ASN A 6 6.01 21.92 8.24
N HIS A 7 6.54 22.35 7.09
CA HIS A 7 6.46 21.61 5.83
C HIS A 7 6.98 20.17 5.97
N LEU A 8 8.07 19.96 6.70
CA LEU A 8 8.63 18.64 6.95
C LEU A 8 7.67 17.74 7.73
N TYR A 9 7.03 18.28 8.77
CA TYR A 9 6.03 17.53 9.54
C TYR A 9 4.84 17.10 8.69
N LEU A 10 4.34 17.98 7.83
CA LEU A 10 3.23 17.66 6.92
C LEU A 10 3.62 16.55 5.92
N ILE A 11 4.85 16.62 5.38
CA ILE A 11 5.37 15.59 4.48
C ILE A 11 5.45 14.24 5.20
N ILE A 12 5.95 14.20 6.43
CA ILE A 12 6.02 12.99 7.25
C ILE A 12 4.61 12.44 7.48
N LEU A 13 3.66 13.28 7.86
CA LEU A 13 2.28 12.88 8.13
C LEU A 13 1.61 12.26 6.89
N ILE A 14 1.77 12.89 5.72
CA ILE A 14 1.25 12.36 4.43
C ILE A 14 1.98 11.06 4.04
N SER A 15 3.26 10.95 4.33
CA SER A 15 4.04 9.74 4.06
C SER A 15 3.55 8.56 4.89
N ILE A 16 3.29 8.77 6.19
CA ILE A 16 2.74 7.77 7.11
C ILE A 16 1.32 7.38 6.64
N LEU A 17 0.49 8.35 6.24
CA LEU A 17 -0.84 8.10 5.66
C LEU A 17 -0.75 7.20 4.41
N SER A 18 0.27 7.43 3.57
CA SER A 18 0.50 6.63 2.36
C SER A 18 1.02 5.21 2.64
N SER A 19 1.53 4.95 3.84
CA SER A 19 2.13 3.65 4.22
C SER A 19 1.11 2.67 4.79
N VAL A 20 -0.16 3.07 4.97
CA VAL A 20 -1.22 2.21 5.54
C VAL A 20 -1.36 0.89 4.77
N ALA A 21 -1.38 0.92 3.44
CA ALA A 21 -1.51 -0.29 2.64
C ALA A 21 -0.27 -1.20 2.68
N PRO A 22 0.97 -0.72 2.47
CA PRO A 22 2.16 -1.53 2.68
C PRO A 22 2.24 -2.14 4.08
N MET A 23 1.93 -1.37 5.13
CA MET A 23 1.89 -1.91 6.48
C MET A 23 0.89 -3.06 6.62
N GLY A 24 -0.33 -2.92 6.06
CA GLY A 24 -1.35 -3.97 6.10
C GLY A 24 -1.00 -5.23 5.30
N ILE A 25 -0.17 -5.12 4.27
CA ILE A 25 0.27 -6.25 3.44
C ILE A 25 1.49 -6.93 4.08
N ASP A 26 2.55 -6.17 4.30
CA ASP A 26 3.86 -6.73 4.57
C ASP A 26 4.02 -7.16 6.04
N THR A 27 3.33 -6.50 7.00
CA THR A 27 3.28 -6.96 8.41
C THR A 27 2.56 -8.31 8.56
N TYR A 28 1.60 -8.58 7.68
CA TYR A 28 0.80 -9.80 7.67
C TYR A 28 1.56 -11.03 7.15
N LEU A 29 2.56 -10.85 6.25
CA LEU A 29 3.24 -11.98 5.57
C LEU A 29 3.80 -13.05 6.53
N PRO A 30 4.48 -12.72 7.63
CA PRO A 30 5.03 -13.71 8.53
C PRO A 30 3.98 -14.57 9.25
N SER A 31 2.73 -14.09 9.38
CA SER A 31 1.64 -14.78 10.09
C SER A 31 0.87 -15.78 9.22
N ILE A 32 1.08 -15.80 7.91
CA ILE A 32 0.31 -16.63 6.98
C ILE A 32 0.29 -18.11 7.37
N PRO A 33 1.43 -18.74 7.74
CA PRO A 33 1.43 -20.13 8.15
C PRO A 33 0.65 -20.39 9.46
N GLU A 34 0.74 -19.48 10.43
CA GLU A 34 0.02 -19.58 11.70
C GLU A 34 -1.51 -19.47 11.49
N ILE A 35 -1.93 -18.51 10.66
CA ILE A 35 -3.34 -18.33 10.30
C ILE A 35 -3.89 -19.57 9.56
N ALA A 36 -3.08 -20.18 8.69
CA ALA A 36 -3.47 -21.41 8.00
C ALA A 36 -3.74 -22.57 8.99
N LYS A 37 -2.90 -22.70 10.02
CA LYS A 37 -3.08 -23.67 11.11
C LYS A 37 -4.29 -23.33 11.97
N TYR A 38 -4.50 -22.06 12.30
CA TYR A 38 -5.63 -21.62 13.14
C TYR A 38 -6.98 -21.94 12.51
N PHE A 39 -7.15 -21.70 11.20
CA PHE A 39 -8.41 -21.99 10.49
C PHE A 39 -8.47 -23.42 9.94
N ASP A 40 -7.44 -24.25 10.14
CA ASP A 40 -7.33 -25.61 9.58
C ASP A 40 -7.57 -25.61 8.06
N VAL A 41 -6.86 -24.74 7.34
CA VAL A 41 -6.97 -24.60 5.89
C VAL A 41 -5.60 -24.68 5.22
N ASN A 42 -5.62 -24.99 3.91
CA ASN A 42 -4.43 -24.90 3.09
C ASN A 42 -3.90 -23.46 3.06
N ILE A 43 -2.57 -23.28 3.18
CA ILE A 43 -1.88 -21.98 3.18
C ILE A 43 -2.29 -21.10 1.98
N HIS A 44 -2.56 -21.71 0.83
CA HIS A 44 -3.01 -20.97 -0.37
C HIS A 44 -4.34 -20.25 -0.19
N LYS A 45 -5.22 -20.72 0.70
CA LYS A 45 -6.45 -19.98 1.05
C LYS A 45 -6.15 -18.71 1.84
N VAL A 46 -5.10 -18.75 2.68
CA VAL A 46 -4.66 -17.56 3.42
C VAL A 46 -3.93 -16.60 2.48
N GLU A 47 -3.06 -17.08 1.59
CA GLU A 47 -2.41 -16.28 0.56
C GLU A 47 -3.44 -15.57 -0.37
N LEU A 48 -4.57 -16.21 -0.66
CA LEU A 48 -5.66 -15.61 -1.44
C LEU A 48 -6.20 -14.32 -0.79
N SER A 49 -6.13 -14.21 0.54
CA SER A 49 -6.54 -12.99 1.25
C SER A 49 -5.72 -11.76 0.82
N LEU A 50 -4.45 -11.94 0.40
CA LEU A 50 -3.64 -10.86 -0.17
C LEU A 50 -4.18 -10.37 -1.52
N SER A 51 -4.60 -11.30 -2.38
CA SER A 51 -5.23 -10.94 -3.66
C SER A 51 -6.56 -10.23 -3.45
N ILE A 52 -7.36 -10.70 -2.49
CA ILE A 52 -8.63 -10.09 -2.08
C ILE A 52 -8.39 -8.68 -1.52
N PHE A 53 -7.36 -8.51 -0.70
CA PHE A 53 -6.93 -7.21 -0.20
C PHE A 53 -6.61 -6.25 -1.36
N LEU A 54 -5.85 -6.69 -2.36
CA LEU A 54 -5.51 -5.84 -3.51
C LEU A 54 -6.74 -5.42 -4.33
N ILE A 55 -7.72 -6.32 -4.50
CA ILE A 55 -8.97 -5.99 -5.17
C ILE A 55 -9.73 -4.92 -4.36
N GLY A 56 -9.88 -5.11 -3.06
CA GLY A 56 -10.49 -4.13 -2.16
C GLY A 56 -9.78 -2.77 -2.23
N PHE A 57 -8.44 -2.79 -2.18
CA PHE A 57 -7.61 -1.61 -2.26
C PHE A 57 -7.77 -0.85 -3.58
N ALA A 58 -7.79 -1.56 -4.72
CA ALA A 58 -8.01 -0.96 -6.03
C ALA A 58 -9.39 -0.31 -6.14
N ILE A 59 -10.44 -1.01 -5.69
CA ILE A 59 -11.81 -0.49 -5.68
C ILE A 59 -11.90 0.74 -4.76
N GLY A 60 -11.31 0.66 -3.56
CA GLY A 60 -11.24 1.77 -2.62
C GLY A 60 -10.60 3.03 -3.20
N GLN A 61 -9.55 2.88 -4.03
CA GLN A 61 -8.94 4.02 -4.73
C GLN A 61 -9.88 4.66 -5.76
N ILE A 62 -10.68 3.86 -6.46
CA ILE A 62 -11.66 4.37 -7.43
C ILE A 62 -12.69 5.24 -6.72
N PHE A 63 -13.23 4.80 -5.58
CA PHE A 63 -14.21 5.55 -4.81
C PHE A 63 -13.60 6.67 -3.99
N GLY A 64 -12.35 6.53 -3.56
CA GLY A 64 -11.65 7.48 -2.70
C GLY A 64 -11.48 8.87 -3.33
N GLY A 65 -11.20 8.94 -4.63
CA GLY A 65 -11.09 10.19 -5.36
C GLY A 65 -12.37 11.05 -5.26
N PRO A 66 -13.52 10.56 -5.78
CA PRO A 66 -14.80 11.25 -5.70
C PRO A 66 -15.24 11.63 -4.29
N ILE A 67 -15.06 10.75 -3.31
CA ILE A 67 -15.38 11.03 -1.91
C ILE A 67 -14.55 12.21 -1.41
N SER A 68 -13.25 12.19 -1.69
CA SER A 68 -12.31 13.22 -1.30
C SER A 68 -12.59 14.57 -1.98
N ASP A 69 -12.98 14.54 -3.25
CA ASP A 69 -13.32 15.73 -4.03
C ASP A 69 -14.65 16.36 -3.60
N ARG A 70 -15.51 15.59 -2.95
CA ARG A 70 -16.81 16.07 -2.46
C ARG A 70 -16.79 16.52 -0.99
N TYR A 71 -16.08 15.80 -0.13
CA TYR A 71 -16.12 16.00 1.32
C TYR A 71 -14.83 16.57 1.90
N GLY A 72 -13.77 16.67 1.08
CA GLY A 72 -12.47 17.18 1.49
C GLY A 72 -11.45 16.10 1.81
N ARG A 73 -10.16 16.46 1.71
CA ARG A 73 -9.02 15.55 1.87
C ARG A 73 -8.91 15.01 3.28
N ARG A 74 -9.12 15.86 4.27
CA ARG A 74 -9.05 15.50 5.68
C ARG A 74 -10.19 14.54 6.06
N VAL A 75 -11.42 14.84 5.69
CA VAL A 75 -12.59 14.00 5.97
C VAL A 75 -12.45 12.65 5.27
N GLY A 76 -12.10 12.62 3.99
CA GLY A 76 -11.86 11.37 3.24
C GLY A 76 -10.77 10.51 3.87
N SER A 77 -9.66 11.11 4.34
CA SER A 77 -8.59 10.38 5.02
C SER A 77 -9.04 9.78 6.35
N ILE A 78 -9.82 10.54 7.15
CA ILE A 78 -10.32 10.08 8.45
C ILE A 78 -11.31 8.92 8.26
N VAL A 79 -12.27 9.05 7.33
CA VAL A 79 -13.22 7.98 7.02
C VAL A 79 -12.49 6.72 6.57
N GLY A 80 -11.49 6.86 5.70
CA GLY A 80 -10.65 5.75 5.28
C GLY A 80 -9.90 5.09 6.43
N LEU A 81 -9.25 5.87 7.30
CA LEU A 81 -8.50 5.34 8.45
C LEU A 81 -9.39 4.68 9.50
N LEU A 82 -10.54 5.27 9.80
CA LEU A 82 -11.48 4.70 10.77
C LEU A 82 -12.11 3.40 10.24
N GLY A 83 -12.47 3.36 8.95
CA GLY A 83 -12.93 2.13 8.32
C GLY A 83 -11.85 1.06 8.28
N TYR A 84 -10.61 1.42 7.94
CA TYR A 84 -9.46 0.50 8.00
C TYR A 84 -9.28 -0.05 9.43
N ALA A 85 -9.26 0.81 10.45
CA ALA A 85 -9.13 0.40 11.85
C ALA A 85 -10.27 -0.52 12.30
N LEU A 86 -11.51 -0.21 11.91
CA LEU A 86 -12.69 -1.01 12.24
C LEU A 86 -12.56 -2.44 11.68
N PHE A 87 -12.20 -2.58 10.40
CA PHE A 87 -12.10 -3.90 9.79
C PHE A 87 -10.84 -4.64 10.21
N SER A 88 -9.71 -3.97 10.47
CA SER A 88 -8.57 -4.60 11.15
C SER A 88 -8.97 -5.13 12.53
N PHE A 89 -9.74 -4.39 13.29
CA PHE A 89 -10.25 -4.84 14.60
C PHE A 89 -11.20 -6.03 14.48
N LEU A 90 -12.10 -6.04 13.50
CA LEU A 90 -13.04 -7.15 13.28
C LEU A 90 -12.34 -8.44 12.85
N ILE A 91 -11.20 -8.36 12.16
CA ILE A 91 -10.40 -9.54 11.78
C ILE A 91 -9.98 -10.34 13.03
N ILE A 92 -9.72 -9.70 14.16
CA ILE A 92 -9.32 -10.35 15.42
C ILE A 92 -10.35 -11.38 15.88
N PHE A 93 -11.61 -11.17 15.54
CA PHE A 93 -12.72 -12.03 15.94
C PHE A 93 -13.17 -13.00 14.83
N SER A 94 -12.41 -13.11 13.75
CA SER A 94 -12.76 -14.02 12.65
C SER A 94 -12.76 -15.45 13.12
N SER A 95 -13.86 -16.16 12.88
CA SER A 95 -14.03 -17.58 13.17
C SER A 95 -13.85 -18.48 11.94
N SER A 96 -13.76 -17.88 10.75
CA SER A 96 -13.60 -18.59 9.49
C SER A 96 -12.71 -17.83 8.51
N ILE A 97 -12.09 -18.57 7.57
CA ILE A 97 -11.30 -18.00 6.48
C ILE A 97 -12.13 -17.05 5.59
N TYR A 98 -13.43 -17.30 5.45
CA TYR A 98 -14.33 -16.46 4.65
C TYR A 98 -14.58 -15.10 5.31
N GLU A 99 -14.72 -15.07 6.64
CA GLU A 99 -14.80 -13.80 7.40
C GLU A 99 -13.50 -13.02 7.28
N LEU A 100 -12.35 -13.69 7.40
CA LEU A 100 -11.05 -13.07 7.16
C LEU A 100 -11.00 -12.43 5.77
N TRP A 101 -11.46 -13.11 4.71
CA TRP A 101 -11.47 -12.57 3.35
C TRP A 101 -12.34 -11.33 3.21
N ILE A 102 -13.54 -11.36 3.79
CA ILE A 102 -14.48 -10.23 3.74
C ILE A 102 -13.88 -9.02 4.47
N TYR A 103 -13.37 -9.24 5.67
CA TYR A 103 -12.80 -8.14 6.46
C TYR A 103 -11.51 -7.60 5.83
N ARG A 104 -10.66 -8.46 5.26
CA ARG A 104 -9.46 -8.04 4.51
C ARG A 104 -9.82 -7.22 3.27
N PHE A 105 -10.88 -7.59 2.55
CA PHE A 105 -11.39 -6.78 1.44
C PHE A 105 -11.82 -5.39 1.92
N LEU A 106 -12.62 -5.32 2.98
CA LEU A 106 -13.16 -4.06 3.50
C LEU A 106 -12.07 -3.19 4.15
N GLU A 107 -11.15 -3.79 4.90
CA GLU A 107 -9.95 -3.13 5.41
C GLU A 107 -9.19 -2.45 4.26
N ALA A 108 -8.90 -3.20 3.21
CA ALA A 108 -8.18 -2.69 2.05
C ALA A 108 -8.95 -1.64 1.27
N PHE A 109 -10.27 -1.78 1.14
CA PHE A 109 -11.13 -0.78 0.51
C PHE A 109 -10.98 0.58 1.20
N PHE A 110 -11.05 0.62 2.51
CA PHE A 110 -10.87 1.84 3.28
C PHE A 110 -9.41 2.34 3.24
N GLY A 111 -8.44 1.43 3.23
CA GLY A 111 -7.02 1.75 3.00
C GLY A 111 -6.78 2.42 1.64
N GLY A 112 -7.47 1.97 0.59
CA GLY A 112 -7.44 2.56 -0.75
C GLY A 112 -7.94 4.00 -0.77
N ILE A 113 -9.07 4.26 -0.10
CA ILE A 113 -9.61 5.63 0.10
C ILE A 113 -8.54 6.51 0.76
N THR A 114 -7.89 6.01 1.80
CA THR A 114 -6.85 6.74 2.55
C THR A 114 -5.68 7.16 1.67
N VAL A 115 -5.13 6.25 0.87
CA VAL A 115 -3.93 6.50 0.06
C VAL A 115 -4.19 7.49 -1.08
N VAL A 116 -5.37 7.47 -1.70
CA VAL A 116 -5.75 8.46 -2.71
C VAL A 116 -5.77 9.87 -2.13
N ASN A 117 -6.31 10.01 -0.92
CA ASN A 117 -6.38 11.30 -0.22
C ASN A 117 -4.97 11.84 0.11
N ALA A 118 -4.03 11.00 0.48
CA ALA A 118 -2.64 11.39 0.70
C ALA A 118 -2.02 12.01 -0.56
N THR A 119 -2.21 11.34 -1.71
CA THR A 119 -1.69 11.83 -3.00
C THR A 119 -2.36 13.14 -3.42
N ALA A 120 -3.66 13.26 -3.22
CA ALA A 120 -4.42 14.46 -3.54
C ALA A 120 -4.01 15.66 -2.64
N ALA A 121 -3.80 15.43 -1.35
CA ALA A 121 -3.35 16.46 -0.42
C ALA A 121 -1.99 17.08 -0.80
N VAL A 122 -1.11 16.31 -1.42
CA VAL A 122 0.16 16.82 -1.97
C VAL A 122 -0.10 17.73 -3.17
N ARG A 123 -0.92 17.28 -4.13
CA ARG A 123 -1.22 18.07 -5.35
C ARG A 123 -1.91 19.38 -5.05
N ASP A 124 -2.75 19.42 -4.02
CA ASP A 124 -3.49 20.61 -3.64
C ASP A 124 -2.62 21.70 -2.99
N ARG A 125 -1.40 21.33 -2.50
CA ARG A 125 -0.56 22.23 -1.70
C ARG A 125 0.78 22.56 -2.31
N PHE A 126 1.32 21.63 -3.07
CA PHE A 126 2.64 21.74 -3.66
C PHE A 126 2.52 21.73 -5.18
N SER A 127 3.26 22.58 -5.86
CA SER A 127 3.26 22.69 -7.31
C SER A 127 4.67 22.59 -7.90
N GLY A 128 4.77 22.23 -9.16
CA GLY A 128 6.04 22.22 -9.89
C GLY A 128 7.13 21.37 -9.22
N GLN A 129 8.31 21.94 -9.05
CA GLN A 129 9.48 21.24 -8.47
C GLN A 129 9.29 20.86 -7.00
N GLU A 130 8.54 21.65 -6.24
CA GLU A 130 8.28 21.38 -4.84
C GLU A 130 7.39 20.12 -4.69
N ALA A 131 6.33 19.99 -5.50
CA ALA A 131 5.50 18.79 -5.53
C ALA A 131 6.32 17.54 -5.90
N ALA A 132 7.20 17.63 -6.90
CA ALA A 132 8.08 16.54 -7.29
C ALA A 132 9.01 16.11 -6.13
N LYS A 133 9.55 17.06 -5.38
CA LYS A 133 10.38 16.80 -4.20
C LYS A 133 9.60 16.10 -3.08
N VAL A 134 8.38 16.57 -2.81
CA VAL A 134 7.49 15.95 -1.81
C VAL A 134 7.10 14.53 -2.22
N PHE A 135 6.72 14.30 -3.48
CA PHE A 135 6.43 12.95 -3.98
C PHE A 135 7.64 12.02 -3.88
N SER A 136 8.85 12.52 -4.12
CA SER A 136 10.08 11.73 -3.97
C SER A 136 10.32 11.32 -2.52
N LEU A 137 10.09 12.22 -1.54
CA LEU A 137 10.20 11.92 -0.12
C LEU A 137 9.14 10.91 0.33
N ILE A 138 7.89 11.06 -0.11
CA ILE A 138 6.81 10.09 0.14
C ILE A 138 7.18 8.73 -0.46
N GLY A 139 7.69 8.71 -1.68
CA GLY A 139 8.17 7.49 -2.35
C GLY A 139 9.27 6.79 -1.56
N MET A 140 10.21 7.56 -1.00
CA MET A 140 11.27 7.01 -0.13
C MET A 140 10.70 6.35 1.13
N VAL A 141 9.77 7.01 1.83
CA VAL A 141 9.12 6.44 3.03
C VAL A 141 8.30 5.20 2.67
N ARG A 142 7.57 5.22 1.55
CA ARG A 142 6.82 4.05 1.05
C ARG A 142 7.73 2.87 0.70
N SER A 143 8.94 3.14 0.23
CA SER A 143 9.92 2.08 -0.07
C SER A 143 10.54 1.47 1.19
N LEU A 144 10.55 2.19 2.31
CA LEU A 144 11.00 1.67 3.61
C LEU A 144 9.95 0.81 4.30
N ALA A 145 8.66 1.05 4.05
CA ALA A 145 7.57 0.32 4.70
C ALA A 145 7.67 -1.21 4.46
N PRO A 146 7.87 -1.73 3.24
CA PRO A 146 8.05 -3.16 3.01
C PRO A 146 9.30 -3.77 3.65
N LEU A 147 10.30 -2.95 3.97
CA LEU A 147 11.49 -3.41 4.69
C LEU A 147 11.22 -3.54 6.20
N LEU A 148 10.49 -2.60 6.77
CA LEU A 148 10.22 -2.53 8.20
C LEU A 148 8.99 -3.36 8.62
N ALA A 149 7.97 -3.42 7.79
CA ALA A 149 6.69 -4.07 8.14
C ALA A 149 6.84 -5.57 8.48
N PRO A 150 7.59 -6.40 7.72
CA PRO A 150 7.80 -7.78 8.10
C PRO A 150 8.59 -7.95 9.40
N VAL A 151 9.46 -6.98 9.74
CA VAL A 151 10.19 -6.97 11.03
C VAL A 151 9.19 -6.81 12.18
N PHE A 152 8.28 -5.85 12.06
CA PHE A 152 7.20 -5.68 13.04
C PHE A 152 6.31 -6.92 13.10
N GLY A 153 5.94 -7.50 11.93
CA GLY A 153 5.14 -8.70 11.87
C GLY A 153 5.79 -9.89 12.58
N ALA A 154 7.05 -10.19 12.27
CA ALA A 154 7.79 -11.27 12.90
C ALA A 154 7.98 -11.05 14.41
N ALA A 155 8.29 -9.81 14.83
CA ALA A 155 8.41 -9.46 16.23
C ALA A 155 7.07 -9.65 17.00
N ILE A 156 5.95 -9.27 16.38
CA ILE A 156 4.63 -9.44 16.99
C ILE A 156 4.34 -10.93 17.16
N ILE A 157 4.52 -11.75 16.14
CA ILE A 157 4.22 -13.20 16.17
C ILE A 157 5.14 -13.94 17.15
N HIS A 158 6.35 -13.43 17.37
CA HIS A 158 7.25 -14.01 18.37
C HIS A 158 6.69 -13.95 19.80
N PHE A 159 5.94 -12.91 20.15
CA PHE A 159 5.43 -12.65 21.50
C PHE A 159 3.92 -12.83 21.63
N PHE A 160 3.17 -12.71 20.54
CA PHE A 160 1.71 -12.70 20.49
C PHE A 160 1.20 -13.59 19.36
N PRO A 161 -0.02 -14.13 19.45
CA PRO A 161 -0.64 -14.85 18.34
C PRO A 161 -0.92 -13.91 17.16
N TRP A 162 -1.26 -14.47 16.01
CA TRP A 162 -1.43 -13.75 14.72
C TRP A 162 -2.39 -12.55 14.79
N GLU A 163 -3.40 -12.59 15.68
CA GLU A 163 -4.34 -11.49 15.92
C GLU A 163 -3.63 -10.22 16.38
N GLY A 164 -2.48 -10.35 17.04
CA GLY A 164 -1.65 -9.23 17.48
C GLY A 164 -1.24 -8.30 16.34
N ILE A 165 -1.12 -8.82 15.11
CA ILE A 165 -0.85 -8.01 13.93
C ILE A 165 -2.01 -7.04 13.66
N PHE A 166 -3.24 -7.52 13.75
CA PHE A 166 -4.42 -6.70 13.49
C PHE A 166 -4.72 -5.72 14.63
N VAL A 167 -4.35 -6.07 15.88
CA VAL A 167 -4.32 -5.11 16.99
C VAL A 167 -3.33 -3.97 16.67
N PHE A 168 -2.12 -4.30 16.24
CA PHE A 168 -1.12 -3.31 15.84
C PHE A 168 -1.63 -2.42 14.69
N LEU A 169 -2.19 -2.99 13.64
CA LEU A 169 -2.73 -2.23 12.50
C LEU A 169 -3.89 -1.33 12.91
N THR A 170 -4.76 -1.80 13.81
CA THR A 170 -5.86 -0.99 14.37
C THR A 170 -5.31 0.23 15.11
N ILE A 171 -4.37 0.01 16.04
CA ILE A 171 -3.75 1.08 16.82
C ILE A 171 -3.00 2.06 15.89
N TYR A 172 -2.25 1.54 14.93
CA TYR A 172 -1.55 2.34 13.94
C TYR A 172 -2.51 3.27 13.19
N ALA A 173 -3.62 2.72 12.66
CA ALA A 173 -4.59 3.51 11.91
C ALA A 173 -5.28 4.57 12.78
N LEU A 174 -5.62 4.26 14.04
CA LEU A 174 -6.21 5.21 14.98
C LEU A 174 -5.25 6.35 15.34
N ILE A 175 -3.98 6.04 15.58
CA ILE A 175 -2.94 7.05 15.82
C ILE A 175 -2.80 7.97 14.63
N VAL A 176 -2.72 7.41 13.42
CA VAL A 176 -2.63 8.21 12.19
C VAL A 176 -3.90 9.06 12.01
N ALA A 177 -5.08 8.50 12.25
CA ALA A 177 -6.36 9.23 12.18
C ALA A 177 -6.38 10.42 13.13
N PHE A 178 -5.88 10.26 14.35
CA PHE A 178 -5.80 11.33 15.34
C PHE A 178 -4.90 12.47 14.85
N PHE A 179 -3.71 12.17 14.33
CA PHE A 179 -2.82 13.21 13.79
C PHE A 179 -3.37 13.87 12.52
N ILE A 180 -4.01 13.11 11.64
CA ILE A 180 -4.71 13.65 10.46
C ILE A 180 -5.85 14.58 10.89
N TYR A 181 -6.64 14.18 11.88
CA TYR A 181 -7.73 15.01 12.43
C TYR A 181 -7.20 16.33 13.00
N LYS A 182 -6.11 16.29 13.74
CA LYS A 182 -5.53 17.45 14.42
C LYS A 182 -4.79 18.38 13.47
N ASP A 183 -3.96 17.81 12.59
CA ASP A 183 -2.88 18.56 11.96
C ASP A 183 -2.98 18.61 10.42
N LEU A 184 -3.80 17.77 9.75
CA LEU A 184 -3.98 17.91 8.32
C LEU A 184 -4.96 19.07 8.04
N PRO A 185 -4.49 20.20 7.49
CA PRO A 185 -5.38 21.28 7.15
C PRO A 185 -6.30 20.85 5.99
N GLU A 186 -7.55 21.25 6.00
CA GLU A 186 -8.45 21.01 4.86
C GLU A 186 -8.00 21.84 3.65
N SER A 187 -7.86 21.18 2.50
CA SER A 187 -7.47 21.81 1.24
C SER A 187 -8.57 21.72 0.18
N PHE A 188 -9.80 21.62 0.64
CA PHE A 188 -10.95 21.42 -0.21
C PHE A 188 -11.22 22.62 -1.12
N THR A 189 -11.26 22.35 -2.43
CA THR A 189 -11.83 23.25 -3.44
C THR A 189 -12.89 22.46 -4.20
N TYR A 190 -14.16 22.78 -3.97
CA TYR A 190 -15.27 22.09 -4.65
C TYR A 190 -15.17 22.34 -6.16
N THR A 191 -14.86 21.31 -6.91
CA THR A 191 -14.92 21.30 -8.37
C THR A 191 -16.09 20.41 -8.78
N LYS A 192 -17.10 21.01 -9.41
CA LYS A 192 -18.24 20.27 -9.99
C LYS A 192 -17.76 19.54 -11.25
N GLN A 193 -17.03 18.43 -11.06
CA GLN A 193 -16.59 17.58 -12.18
C GLN A 193 -17.56 16.40 -12.32
N ASN A 194 -17.89 16.07 -13.56
CA ASN A 194 -18.62 14.85 -13.86
C ASN A 194 -17.64 13.67 -13.77
N ILE A 195 -17.71 12.93 -12.65
CA ILE A 195 -16.82 11.81 -12.33
C ILE A 195 -16.85 10.78 -13.46
N ILE A 196 -18.03 10.47 -14.00
CA ILE A 196 -18.21 9.48 -15.07
C ILE A 196 -17.48 9.92 -16.34
N GLU A 197 -17.58 11.20 -16.70
CA GLU A 197 -16.87 11.75 -17.86
C GLU A 197 -15.34 11.70 -17.69
N SER A 198 -14.85 12.02 -16.49
CA SER A 198 -13.42 11.95 -16.18
C SER A 198 -12.89 10.51 -16.33
N TYR A 199 -13.59 9.51 -15.81
CA TYR A 199 -13.22 8.11 -16.01
C TYR A 199 -13.33 7.68 -17.47
N LYS A 200 -14.39 8.07 -18.17
CA LYS A 200 -14.55 7.78 -19.60
C LYS A 200 -13.41 8.35 -20.43
N LEU A 201 -12.98 9.59 -20.15
CA LEU A 201 -11.86 10.23 -20.83
C LEU A 201 -10.56 9.41 -20.68
N VAL A 202 -10.25 8.94 -19.46
CA VAL A 202 -9.05 8.12 -19.21
C VAL A 202 -9.15 6.77 -19.93
N LEU A 203 -10.30 6.08 -19.80
CA LEU A 203 -10.53 4.75 -20.38
C LEU A 203 -10.53 4.76 -21.91
N THR A 204 -10.93 5.86 -22.54
CA THR A 204 -10.93 6.02 -24.01
C THR A 204 -9.57 6.45 -24.55
N HIS A 205 -8.64 6.90 -23.69
CA HIS A 205 -7.34 7.36 -24.12
C HIS A 205 -6.36 6.20 -24.39
N LYS A 206 -6.28 5.71 -25.62
CA LYS A 206 -5.52 4.51 -26.04
C LYS A 206 -4.08 4.45 -25.54
N LYS A 207 -3.33 5.58 -25.55
CA LYS A 207 -1.93 5.61 -25.09
C LYS A 207 -1.84 5.42 -23.56
N ALA A 208 -2.74 6.07 -22.81
CA ALA A 208 -2.80 5.91 -21.35
C ALA A 208 -3.18 4.47 -20.96
N MET A 209 -4.18 3.89 -21.63
CA MET A 209 -4.59 2.51 -21.39
C MET A 209 -3.48 1.50 -21.66
N LYS A 210 -2.72 1.66 -22.75
CA LYS A 210 -1.55 0.78 -23.01
C LYS A 210 -0.48 0.90 -21.92
N ALA A 211 -0.17 2.11 -21.46
CA ALA A 211 0.79 2.31 -20.38
C ALA A 211 0.28 1.72 -19.04
N MET A 212 -1.00 1.90 -18.72
CA MET A 212 -1.64 1.32 -17.55
C MET A 212 -1.62 -0.21 -17.60
N LEU A 213 -1.87 -0.83 -18.75
CA LEU A 213 -1.84 -2.28 -18.92
C LEU A 213 -0.43 -2.85 -18.66
N VAL A 214 0.60 -2.22 -19.22
CA VAL A 214 2.01 -2.63 -18.99
C VAL A 214 2.34 -2.55 -17.49
N LEU A 215 1.98 -1.43 -16.84
CA LEU A 215 2.19 -1.27 -15.41
C LEU A 215 1.42 -2.32 -14.60
N ALA A 216 0.16 -2.60 -14.96
CA ALA A 216 -0.67 -3.58 -14.26
C ALA A 216 -0.08 -4.99 -14.35
N ILE A 217 0.38 -5.42 -15.53
CA ILE A 217 1.01 -6.73 -15.72
C ILE A 217 2.34 -6.81 -14.93
N SER A 218 3.19 -5.79 -15.02
CA SER A 218 4.48 -5.77 -14.31
C SER A 218 4.30 -5.77 -12.80
N PHE A 219 3.33 -5.01 -12.29
CA PHE A 219 3.00 -4.97 -10.87
C PHE A 219 2.36 -6.27 -10.40
N GLY A 220 1.50 -6.89 -11.22
CA GLY A 220 0.92 -8.19 -10.94
C GLY A 220 1.97 -9.29 -10.80
N ALA A 221 2.93 -9.35 -11.73
CA ALA A 221 4.06 -10.29 -11.64
C ALA A 221 4.89 -10.09 -10.36
N PHE A 222 5.22 -8.85 -10.03
CA PHE A 222 5.91 -8.53 -8.77
C PHE A 222 5.10 -8.95 -7.53
N PHE A 223 3.78 -8.77 -7.57
CA PHE A 223 2.92 -9.12 -6.45
C PHE A 223 2.74 -10.62 -6.23
N ILE A 224 2.81 -11.43 -7.29
CA ILE A 224 2.83 -12.90 -7.18
C ILE A 224 4.03 -13.35 -6.34
N ILE A 225 5.20 -12.75 -6.57
CA ILE A 225 6.40 -13.05 -5.78
C ILE A 225 6.15 -12.72 -4.31
N ILE A 226 5.64 -11.52 -4.00
CA ILE A 226 5.33 -11.11 -2.62
C ILE A 226 4.36 -12.08 -1.96
N ALA A 227 3.25 -12.43 -2.63
CA ALA A 227 2.23 -13.31 -2.09
C ALA A 227 2.75 -14.72 -1.78
N LYS A 228 3.73 -15.20 -2.57
CA LYS A 228 4.34 -16.52 -2.39
C LYS A 228 5.55 -16.55 -1.47
N THR A 229 6.06 -15.40 -1.07
CA THR A 229 7.30 -15.29 -0.29
C THR A 229 7.21 -16.04 1.04
N SER A 230 6.08 -15.94 1.73
CA SER A 230 5.87 -16.63 3.01
C SER A 230 5.90 -18.14 2.85
N TYR A 231 5.19 -18.68 1.85
CA TYR A 231 5.23 -20.11 1.53
C TYR A 231 6.64 -20.56 1.18
N ILE A 232 7.33 -19.84 0.29
CA ILE A 232 8.66 -20.21 -0.21
C ILE A 232 9.68 -20.22 0.94
N TYR A 233 9.75 -19.18 1.74
CA TYR A 233 10.78 -19.08 2.76
C TYR A 233 10.45 -19.90 4.02
N ILE A 234 9.24 -19.85 4.51
CA ILE A 234 8.88 -20.48 5.80
C ILE A 234 8.49 -21.94 5.59
N GLU A 235 7.56 -22.24 4.67
CA GLU A 235 7.07 -23.62 4.50
C GLU A 235 8.01 -24.48 3.65
N TYR A 236 8.47 -23.99 2.49
CA TYR A 236 9.27 -24.79 1.57
C TYR A 236 10.72 -24.90 1.99
N PHE A 237 11.37 -23.80 2.38
CA PHE A 237 12.76 -23.80 2.84
C PHE A 237 12.91 -23.99 4.35
N GLY A 238 11.85 -24.02 5.15
CA GLY A 238 11.87 -24.21 6.59
C GLY A 238 12.56 -23.09 7.37
N ILE A 239 12.61 -21.87 6.82
CA ILE A 239 13.23 -20.73 7.49
C ILE A 239 12.32 -20.31 8.64
N LYS A 240 12.89 -20.21 9.86
CA LYS A 240 12.15 -19.73 11.03
C LYS A 240 11.57 -18.33 10.76
N THR A 241 10.37 -18.10 11.22
CA THR A 241 9.63 -16.83 11.05
C THR A 241 10.44 -15.61 11.50
N ASP A 242 11.25 -15.73 12.55
CA ASP A 242 12.12 -14.67 13.05
C ASP A 242 13.16 -14.20 12.03
N TYR A 243 13.60 -15.08 11.12
CA TYR A 243 14.57 -14.75 10.07
C TYR A 243 13.92 -14.34 8.75
N PHE A 244 12.60 -14.51 8.62
CA PHE A 244 11.86 -14.13 7.42
C PHE A 244 12.14 -12.67 6.96
N PRO A 245 12.15 -11.67 7.87
CA PRO A 245 12.44 -10.29 7.48
C PRO A 245 13.80 -10.09 6.82
N LEU A 246 14.81 -10.86 7.18
CA LEU A 246 16.16 -10.78 6.58
C LEU A 246 16.11 -11.20 5.11
N PHE A 247 15.51 -12.34 4.83
CA PHE A 247 15.40 -12.88 3.46
C PHE A 247 14.48 -12.02 2.60
N PHE A 248 13.35 -11.56 3.16
CA PHE A 248 12.46 -10.64 2.48
C PHE A 248 13.12 -9.28 2.21
N GLY A 249 13.88 -8.77 3.18
CA GLY A 249 14.59 -7.49 3.08
C GLY A 249 15.65 -7.46 1.97
N ILE A 250 16.31 -8.58 1.69
CA ILE A 250 17.29 -8.69 0.59
C ILE A 250 16.65 -8.32 -0.75
N ASN A 251 15.40 -8.75 -1.01
CA ASN A 251 14.69 -8.43 -2.24
C ASN A 251 14.49 -6.90 -2.38
N PHE A 252 14.21 -6.20 -1.27
CA PHE A 252 14.04 -4.75 -1.27
C PHE A 252 15.37 -4.00 -1.40
N ILE A 253 16.46 -4.53 -0.85
CA ILE A 253 17.81 -3.96 -1.06
C ILE A 253 18.18 -4.03 -2.54
N ILE A 254 17.91 -5.17 -3.19
CA ILE A 254 18.12 -5.35 -4.63
C ILE A 254 17.23 -4.37 -5.42
N LEU A 255 15.96 -4.22 -5.04
CA LEU A 255 15.05 -3.27 -5.66
C LEU A 255 15.57 -1.83 -5.59
N ILE A 256 16.03 -1.39 -4.42
CA ILE A 256 16.62 -0.06 -4.21
C ILE A 256 17.87 0.12 -5.07
N ALA A 257 18.74 -0.89 -5.15
CA ALA A 257 19.92 -0.88 -6.01
C ALA A 257 19.52 -0.74 -7.49
N MET A 258 18.49 -1.46 -7.95
CA MET A 258 17.98 -1.38 -9.32
C MET A 258 17.31 -0.03 -9.62
N ILE A 259 16.66 0.61 -8.66
CA ILE A 259 16.17 1.99 -8.81
C ILE A 259 17.33 2.94 -9.08
N LYS A 260 18.45 2.79 -8.36
CA LYS A 260 19.66 3.60 -8.55
C LYS A 260 20.28 3.39 -9.93
N VAL A 261 20.32 2.15 -10.40
CA VAL A 261 20.75 1.79 -11.77
C VAL A 261 19.83 2.46 -12.80
N ASN A 262 18.52 2.39 -12.63
CA ASN A 262 17.55 3.01 -13.52
C ASN A 262 17.72 4.53 -13.60
N VAL A 263 17.90 5.22 -12.47
CA VAL A 263 18.15 6.66 -12.42
C VAL A 263 19.42 7.03 -13.20
N ASN A 264 20.47 6.21 -13.13
CA ASN A 264 21.70 6.44 -13.88
C ASN A 264 21.51 6.19 -15.39
N LEU A 265 20.78 5.15 -15.76
CA LEU A 265 20.47 4.86 -17.17
C LEU A 265 19.62 5.96 -17.81
N LEU A 266 18.72 6.59 -17.07
CA LEU A 266 17.90 7.72 -17.55
C LEU A 266 18.72 8.98 -17.89
N LYS A 267 19.97 9.08 -17.45
CA LYS A 267 20.87 10.18 -17.83
C LYS A 267 21.39 10.05 -19.28
N THR A 268 21.43 8.83 -19.80
CA THR A 268 22.07 8.50 -21.10
C THR A 268 21.13 7.85 -22.09
N HIS A 269 19.99 7.32 -21.64
CA HIS A 269 19.04 6.57 -22.45
C HIS A 269 17.62 7.10 -22.29
N GLU A 270 16.83 7.01 -23.35
CA GLU A 270 15.40 7.36 -23.28
C GLU A 270 14.63 6.37 -22.40
N ALA A 271 13.71 6.87 -21.58
CA ALA A 271 12.87 6.06 -20.71
C ALA A 271 12.12 4.94 -21.43
N LYS A 272 11.70 5.17 -22.69
CA LYS A 272 11.02 4.17 -23.53
C LYS A 272 11.91 2.96 -23.83
N ASN A 273 13.19 3.18 -24.11
CA ASN A 273 14.15 2.11 -24.41
C ASN A 273 14.46 1.30 -23.14
N ILE A 274 14.67 1.98 -22.00
CA ILE A 274 14.89 1.32 -20.71
C ILE A 274 13.69 0.43 -20.37
N ALA A 275 12.47 0.94 -20.49
CA ALA A 275 11.24 0.17 -20.23
C ALA A 275 11.14 -1.05 -21.15
N LYS A 276 11.46 -0.91 -22.44
CA LYS A 276 11.44 -2.01 -23.41
C LYS A 276 12.41 -3.13 -23.02
N TYR A 277 13.66 -2.79 -22.69
CA TYR A 277 14.66 -3.78 -22.29
C TYR A 277 14.34 -4.41 -20.94
N ALA A 278 13.88 -3.64 -19.96
CA ALA A 278 13.46 -4.16 -18.65
C ALA A 278 12.32 -5.18 -18.80
N THR A 279 11.30 -4.88 -19.61
CA THR A 279 10.18 -5.79 -19.89
C THR A 279 10.65 -7.05 -20.61
N LEU A 280 11.60 -6.92 -21.55
CA LEU A 280 12.17 -8.08 -22.23
C LEU A 280 12.96 -9.00 -21.28
N ILE A 281 13.77 -8.41 -20.40
CA ILE A 281 14.50 -9.17 -19.37
C ILE A 281 13.50 -9.87 -18.43
N GLN A 282 12.47 -9.16 -17.98
CA GLN A 282 11.44 -9.74 -17.14
C GLN A 282 10.73 -10.93 -17.81
N PHE A 283 10.47 -10.84 -19.11
CA PHE A 283 9.89 -11.94 -19.90
C PHE A 283 10.84 -13.15 -20.04
N CYS A 284 12.15 -12.93 -20.16
CA CYS A 284 13.13 -14.00 -20.32
C CYS A 284 13.48 -14.71 -19.00
N VAL A 285 13.30 -14.05 -17.86
CA VAL A 285 13.69 -14.57 -16.53
C VAL A 285 12.49 -15.13 -15.74
N GLY A 286 11.28 -14.66 -16.03
CA GLY A 286 10.04 -15.15 -15.40
C GLY A 286 9.36 -16.20 -16.22
#